data_d8b8b6e28b32dcbbf983106ca15918e2
#
_entry.id   d8b8b6e28b32dcbbf983106ca15918e2
#
_cell.length_a   1.000
_cell.length_b   1.000
_cell.length_c   1.000
_cell.angle_alpha   90.00
_cell.angle_beta   90.00
_cell.angle_gamma   90.00
#
_symmetry.space_group_name_H-M   'P 1'
#
loop_
_entity.id
_entity.type
_entity.pdbx_description
1 polymer ?
#
loop_
_entity_poly.entity_id
_entity_poly.type
_entity_poly.pdbx_seq_one_letter_code
_entity_poly.pdbx_strand_id
1 'polypeptide(L)'
;MSDLPRKAVTRTAKLAALPLGFAGRATWGLGKRIVGESAEIVGRELQQRTAEQLFKVLGELKGGAMKFGQALSVFESALPEEVAGPYRAALTKLQDAAPPMPTRTVHSVLAERLGEDWRELFVEFEEKPAAAASIGQVHRAVWHDGRTVAVKVQYPGAGEALLSDLGQLSRFARLLGPLIPGMDIKPLIAELRDRVSEELDYSLEARAQAAHAEEFEDDPDVLVPAVVHQCDQVLVTEWIDGIPLSEIISEGTQEQRDRAGQLLARFLFSGPARTGLLHADPHPGNFRLLPGGPEDEEEWRLGVLDFGTVDRLAGGLPSTIGDSLRMTLDGDAEAVYELLRSEGFVKESIELDPDAVLDYLVPIIEPAQVDEFTFTRNWMRSQAARIADPRNPAYQLGKQLNLPPSYLLIHRVTLSTIGVLCQLGATVRLREELEAWLPGFLPEDVAESEEAMEVEEAEELKATEAVGEA
;
A
#
# COMPACT_ATOMS: atom_id res chain seq x y z
N MET A 1 19.82 31.87 -0.06
CA MET A 1 20.79 31.05 -0.81
C MET A 1 21.62 30.19 0.15
N SER A 2 21.66 28.86 -0.10
CA SER A 2 22.75 27.93 0.17
C SER A 2 22.99 27.40 1.58
N ASP A 3 22.01 26.62 2.13
CA ASP A 3 22.33 25.64 3.19
C ASP A 3 22.20 24.17 2.72
N LEU A 4 21.77 23.95 1.48
CA LEU A 4 21.52 22.63 0.90
C LEU A 4 22.77 21.76 0.61
N PRO A 5 23.92 22.29 0.12
CA PRO A 5 25.08 21.46 -0.21
C PRO A 5 25.77 20.85 1.02
N ARG A 6 25.87 21.60 2.13
CA ARG A 6 26.50 21.10 3.38
C ARG A 6 25.71 19.99 4.05
N LYS A 7 24.37 20.01 3.95
CA LYS A 7 23.51 18.95 4.51
C LYS A 7 23.61 17.64 3.72
N ALA A 8 23.83 17.68 2.40
CA ALA A 8 24.02 16.49 1.57
C ALA A 8 25.30 15.73 1.95
N VAL A 9 26.44 16.43 2.10
CA VAL A 9 27.72 15.82 2.49
C VAL A 9 27.64 15.17 3.89
N THR A 10 26.96 15.83 4.82
CA THR A 10 26.79 15.31 6.18
C THR A 10 25.89 14.05 6.20
N ARG A 11 24.86 14.00 5.34
CA ARG A 11 23.99 12.84 5.18
C ARG A 11 24.74 11.65 4.57
N THR A 12 25.52 11.88 3.52
CA THR A 12 26.36 10.85 2.90
C THR A 12 27.36 10.24 3.90
N ALA A 13 27.96 11.07 4.77
CA ALA A 13 28.86 10.58 5.81
C ALA A 13 28.16 9.73 6.86
N LYS A 14 26.93 10.06 7.23
CA LYS A 14 26.12 9.28 8.18
C LYS A 14 25.62 7.95 7.60
N LEU A 15 25.19 7.93 6.34
CA LEU A 15 24.84 6.70 5.62
C LEU A 15 26.07 5.77 5.47
N ALA A 16 27.25 6.34 5.19
CA ALA A 16 28.49 5.59 5.12
C ALA A 16 28.92 5.00 6.47
N ALA A 17 28.47 5.55 7.59
CA ALA A 17 28.74 5.05 8.92
C ALA A 17 27.85 3.84 9.32
N LEU A 18 26.75 3.57 8.62
CA LEU A 18 25.85 2.46 8.92
C LEU A 18 26.54 1.09 8.83
N PRO A 19 27.27 0.71 7.75
CA PRO A 19 27.99 -0.54 7.67
C PRO A 19 29.09 -0.68 8.74
N LEU A 20 29.80 0.43 9.03
CA LEU A 20 30.81 0.46 10.08
C LEU A 20 30.20 0.27 11.48
N GLY A 21 29.03 0.90 11.72
CA GLY A 21 28.27 0.75 12.94
C GLY A 21 27.74 -0.69 13.11
N PHE A 22 27.30 -1.34 12.03
CA PHE A 22 26.88 -2.74 12.06
C PHE A 22 28.06 -3.68 12.33
N ALA A 23 29.17 -3.52 11.62
CA ALA A 23 30.39 -4.32 11.85
C ALA A 23 30.91 -4.14 13.29
N GLY A 24 30.93 -2.91 13.81
CA GLY A 24 31.32 -2.62 15.20
C GLY A 24 30.38 -3.27 16.22
N ARG A 25 29.07 -3.33 15.96
CA ARG A 25 28.10 -3.99 16.83
C ARG A 25 28.19 -5.50 16.76
N ALA A 26 28.46 -6.08 15.58
CA ALA A 26 28.66 -7.49 15.43
C ALA A 26 29.89 -7.98 16.21
N THR A 27 30.99 -7.23 16.14
CA THR A 27 32.21 -7.53 16.94
C THR A 27 31.96 -7.32 18.45
N TRP A 28 31.20 -6.31 18.86
CA TRP A 28 30.80 -6.10 20.24
C TRP A 28 29.87 -7.22 20.76
N GLY A 29 28.93 -7.68 19.94
CA GLY A 29 28.06 -8.82 20.25
C GLY A 29 28.86 -10.13 20.41
N LEU A 30 29.89 -10.35 19.57
CA LEU A 30 30.83 -11.48 19.76
C LEU A 30 31.58 -11.36 21.08
N GLY A 31 32.04 -10.17 21.45
CA GLY A 31 32.69 -9.88 22.74
C GLY A 31 31.82 -10.23 23.94
N LYS A 32 30.54 -9.85 23.92
CA LYS A 32 29.57 -10.18 24.98
C LYS A 32 29.30 -11.69 25.11
N ARG A 33 29.24 -12.42 23.98
CA ARG A 33 29.14 -13.89 23.99
C ARG A 33 30.34 -14.57 24.63
N ILE A 34 31.52 -14.02 24.43
CA ILE A 34 32.76 -14.52 25.09
C ILE A 34 32.74 -14.31 26.60
N VAL A 35 32.03 -13.26 27.08
CA VAL A 35 31.86 -12.93 28.50
C VAL A 35 30.68 -13.66 29.15
N GLY A 36 29.90 -14.50 28.39
CA GLY A 36 28.90 -15.41 28.94
C GLY A 36 27.47 -14.92 28.88
N GLU A 37 27.17 -13.84 28.14
CA GLU A 37 25.79 -13.44 27.89
C GLU A 37 25.09 -14.39 26.89
N SER A 38 23.79 -14.66 27.10
CA SER A 38 23.05 -15.56 26.23
C SER A 38 22.92 -14.99 24.80
N ALA A 39 22.98 -15.87 23.79
CA ALA A 39 22.90 -15.49 22.39
C ALA A 39 21.60 -14.71 22.06
N GLU A 40 20.52 -14.98 22.78
CA GLU A 40 19.21 -14.31 22.61
C GLU A 40 19.21 -12.87 23.12
N ILE A 41 19.84 -12.61 24.28
CA ILE A 41 19.92 -11.26 24.86
C ILE A 41 20.78 -10.37 23.96
N VAL A 42 21.95 -10.89 23.54
CA VAL A 42 22.86 -10.17 22.63
C VAL A 42 22.21 -9.93 21.26
N GLY A 43 21.44 -10.90 20.76
CA GLY A 43 20.70 -10.79 19.50
C GLY A 43 19.64 -9.69 19.57
N ARG A 44 18.81 -9.65 20.61
CA ARG A 44 17.78 -8.64 20.82
C ARG A 44 18.37 -7.23 20.95
N GLU A 45 19.42 -7.07 21.76
CA GLU A 45 20.08 -5.77 21.93
C GLU A 45 20.73 -5.27 20.63
N LEU A 46 21.30 -6.16 19.84
CA LEU A 46 21.86 -5.85 18.52
C LEU A 46 20.76 -5.40 17.52
N GLN A 47 19.64 -6.11 17.49
CA GLN A 47 18.49 -5.78 16.64
C GLN A 47 17.90 -4.44 17.03
N GLN A 48 17.64 -4.20 18.31
CA GLN A 48 17.09 -2.93 18.80
C GLN A 48 17.99 -1.74 18.46
N ARG A 49 19.28 -1.81 18.73
CA ARG A 49 20.23 -0.73 18.42
C ARG A 49 20.41 -0.52 16.92
N THR A 50 20.27 -1.58 16.13
CA THR A 50 20.34 -1.48 14.67
C THR A 50 19.08 -0.80 14.12
N ALA A 51 17.90 -1.15 14.66
CA ALA A 51 16.65 -0.49 14.34
C ALA A 51 16.70 1.00 14.70
N GLU A 52 17.09 1.35 15.95
CA GLU A 52 17.19 2.74 16.39
C GLU A 52 18.14 3.58 15.51
N GLN A 53 19.25 3.00 15.09
CA GLN A 53 20.18 3.70 14.20
C GLN A 53 19.65 3.85 12.79
N LEU A 54 18.98 2.82 12.27
CA LEU A 54 18.31 2.87 10.97
C LEU A 54 17.25 3.97 10.98
N PHE A 55 16.39 4.00 12.00
CA PHE A 55 15.36 5.03 12.16
C PHE A 55 15.92 6.44 12.29
N LYS A 56 17.03 6.61 13.04
CA LYS A 56 17.68 7.90 13.16
C LYS A 56 18.20 8.41 11.81
N VAL A 57 18.75 7.52 11.00
CA VAL A 57 19.26 7.88 9.65
C VAL A 57 18.11 8.11 8.68
N LEU A 58 17.07 7.27 8.71
CA LEU A 58 15.87 7.43 7.88
C LEU A 58 15.10 8.71 8.24
N GLY A 59 14.97 9.06 9.53
CA GLY A 59 14.32 10.29 9.97
C GLY A 59 15.03 11.58 9.56
N GLU A 60 16.28 11.48 9.10
CA GLU A 60 17.02 12.62 8.51
C GLU A 60 16.83 12.73 6.98
N LEU A 61 16.22 11.71 6.34
CA LEU A 61 15.87 11.70 4.92
C LEU A 61 14.46 12.28 4.76
N LYS A 62 14.34 13.48 4.19
CA LYS A 62 13.04 14.13 3.95
C LYS A 62 12.25 13.35 2.89
N GLY A 63 10.96 13.11 3.13
CA GLY A 63 10.05 12.45 2.18
C GLY A 63 10.30 10.95 1.98
N GLY A 64 11.51 10.53 1.61
CA GLY A 64 11.87 9.11 1.46
C GLY A 64 11.75 8.29 2.75
N ALA A 65 11.95 8.92 3.91
CA ALA A 65 11.74 8.27 5.21
C ALA A 65 10.27 7.97 5.50
N MET A 66 9.37 8.87 5.12
CA MET A 66 7.93 8.69 5.32
C MET A 66 7.43 7.51 4.48
N LYS A 67 7.76 7.45 3.18
CA LYS A 67 7.39 6.33 2.30
C LYS A 67 7.99 4.99 2.76
N PHE A 68 9.25 4.99 3.16
CA PHE A 68 9.87 3.78 3.71
C PHE A 68 9.21 3.36 5.03
N GLY A 69 8.85 4.34 5.88
CA GLY A 69 8.10 4.13 7.09
C GLY A 69 6.70 3.57 6.83
N GLN A 70 5.99 4.08 5.83
CA GLN A 70 4.68 3.58 5.40
C GLN A 70 4.78 2.13 4.91
N ALA A 71 5.74 1.82 4.02
CA ALA A 71 5.96 0.45 3.56
C ALA A 71 6.28 -0.51 4.70
N LEU A 72 7.13 -0.10 5.64
CA LEU A 72 7.48 -0.93 6.80
C LEU A 72 6.30 -1.11 7.77
N SER A 73 5.42 -0.12 7.93
CA SER A 73 4.28 -0.22 8.85
C SER A 73 3.30 -1.33 8.45
N VAL A 74 3.16 -1.58 7.15
CA VAL A 74 2.32 -2.67 6.63
C VAL A 74 2.92 -4.04 7.00
N PHE A 75 4.24 -4.18 6.91
CA PHE A 75 4.92 -5.43 7.29
C PHE A 75 5.04 -5.64 8.81
N GLU A 76 4.68 -4.63 9.62
CA GLU A 76 4.71 -4.72 11.09
C GLU A 76 3.85 -5.88 11.60
N SER A 77 2.70 -6.15 10.97
CA SER A 77 1.80 -7.25 11.34
C SER A 77 2.44 -8.64 11.21
N ALA A 78 3.45 -8.80 10.35
CA ALA A 78 4.20 -10.04 10.18
C ALA A 78 5.40 -10.18 11.14
N LEU A 79 5.77 -9.11 11.88
CA LEU A 79 6.91 -9.14 12.80
C LEU A 79 6.53 -9.79 14.15
N PRO A 80 7.48 -10.48 14.83
CA PRO A 80 7.30 -10.91 16.22
C PRO A 80 6.98 -9.73 17.15
N GLU A 81 6.11 -9.94 18.16
CA GLU A 81 5.63 -8.86 19.06
C GLU A 81 6.75 -8.10 19.76
N GLU A 82 7.83 -8.82 20.13
CA GLU A 82 9.00 -8.21 20.80
C GLU A 82 9.74 -7.21 19.92
N VAL A 83 9.57 -7.34 18.60
CA VAL A 83 10.19 -6.47 17.59
C VAL A 83 9.18 -5.42 17.12
N ALA A 84 7.90 -5.81 16.94
CA ALA A 84 6.84 -4.96 16.41
C ALA A 84 6.60 -3.69 17.26
N GLY A 85 6.57 -3.81 18.60
CA GLY A 85 6.28 -2.70 19.50
C GLY A 85 7.24 -1.49 19.35
N PRO A 86 8.57 -1.68 19.50
CA PRO A 86 9.55 -0.63 19.25
C PRO A 86 9.52 -0.06 17.83
N TYR A 87 9.24 -0.91 16.82
CA TYR A 87 9.11 -0.48 15.44
C TYR A 87 7.89 0.42 15.24
N ARG A 88 6.73 0.02 15.76
CA ARG A 88 5.49 0.82 15.68
C ARG A 88 5.68 2.23 16.23
N ALA A 89 6.23 2.35 17.44
CA ALA A 89 6.51 3.66 18.06
C ALA A 89 7.50 4.52 17.26
N ALA A 90 8.46 3.89 16.59
CA ALA A 90 9.44 4.61 15.77
C ALA A 90 8.86 5.02 14.40
N LEU A 91 8.01 4.18 13.78
CA LEU A 91 7.33 4.48 12.52
C LEU A 91 6.32 5.63 12.67
N THR A 92 5.51 5.63 13.75
CA THR A 92 4.61 6.75 14.08
C THR A 92 5.39 8.06 14.20
N LYS A 93 6.53 8.05 14.90
CA LYS A 93 7.39 9.24 15.02
C LYS A 93 7.98 9.70 13.69
N LEU A 94 8.21 8.80 12.73
CA LEU A 94 8.69 9.17 11.40
C LEU A 94 7.60 9.82 10.55
N GLN A 95 6.36 9.37 10.68
CA GLN A 95 5.19 9.95 10.02
C GLN A 95 4.92 11.37 10.54
N ASP A 96 5.07 11.60 11.84
CA ASP A 96 4.85 12.89 12.50
C ASP A 96 6.04 13.86 12.40
N ALA A 97 7.23 13.41 11.97
CA ALA A 97 8.48 14.13 12.18
C ALA A 97 8.82 15.19 11.10
N ALA A 98 8.05 15.29 10.01
CA ALA A 98 8.30 16.34 9.02
C ALA A 98 7.70 17.67 9.50
N PRO A 99 8.50 18.69 9.83
CA PRO A 99 7.94 19.99 10.20
C PRO A 99 7.16 20.55 9.00
N PRO A 100 5.98 21.13 9.23
CA PRO A 100 5.17 21.71 8.17
C PRO A 100 5.98 22.79 7.43
N MET A 101 5.70 22.94 6.15
CA MET A 101 6.25 24.01 5.33
C MET A 101 5.81 25.38 5.90
N PRO A 102 6.72 26.35 6.01
CA PRO A 102 6.32 27.69 6.45
C PRO A 102 5.22 28.25 5.53
N THR A 103 4.20 28.88 6.10
CA THR A 103 3.07 29.50 5.38
C THR A 103 3.54 30.39 4.21
N ARG A 104 4.59 31.18 4.42
CA ARG A 104 5.17 32.00 3.34
C ARG A 104 5.62 31.17 2.13
N THR A 105 6.16 29.99 2.35
CA THR A 105 6.58 29.09 1.27
C THR A 105 5.38 28.51 0.55
N VAL A 106 4.32 28.12 1.29
CA VAL A 106 3.03 27.68 0.71
C VAL A 106 2.49 28.75 -0.22
N HIS A 107 2.37 29.99 0.27
CA HIS A 107 1.85 31.12 -0.53
C HIS A 107 2.73 31.37 -1.77
N SER A 108 4.05 31.22 -1.66
CA SER A 108 4.94 31.37 -2.82
C SER A 108 4.68 30.31 -3.89
N VAL A 109 4.43 29.05 -3.48
CA VAL A 109 4.09 27.97 -4.42
C VAL A 109 2.72 28.21 -5.04
N LEU A 110 1.72 28.58 -4.24
CA LEU A 110 0.38 28.89 -4.74
C LEU A 110 0.40 30.06 -5.73
N ALA A 111 1.08 31.15 -5.40
CA ALA A 111 1.23 32.30 -6.30
C ALA A 111 1.97 31.94 -7.61
N GLU A 112 3.02 31.12 -7.54
CA GLU A 112 3.77 30.67 -8.71
C GLU A 112 2.94 29.76 -9.62
N ARG A 113 2.09 28.89 -9.06
CA ARG A 113 1.38 27.81 -9.77
C ARG A 113 -0.05 28.16 -10.14
N LEU A 114 -0.75 28.90 -9.29
CA LEU A 114 -2.15 29.33 -9.49
C LEU A 114 -2.28 30.80 -9.96
N GLY A 115 -1.17 31.56 -9.93
CA GLY A 115 -1.15 32.99 -10.24
C GLY A 115 -1.11 33.88 -8.99
N GLU A 116 -0.70 35.12 -9.15
CA GLU A 116 -0.58 36.09 -8.04
C GLU A 116 -1.91 36.31 -7.31
N ASP A 117 -3.02 36.19 -8.03
CA ASP A 117 -4.39 36.35 -7.53
C ASP A 117 -5.00 35.04 -6.99
N TRP A 118 -4.17 34.04 -6.69
CA TRP A 118 -4.61 32.71 -6.24
C TRP A 118 -5.62 32.72 -5.07
N ARG A 119 -5.59 33.79 -4.24
CA ARG A 119 -6.51 33.93 -3.12
C ARG A 119 -7.98 34.13 -3.57
N GLU A 120 -8.21 34.64 -4.77
CA GLU A 120 -9.56 34.81 -5.34
C GLU A 120 -10.21 33.47 -5.72
N LEU A 121 -9.39 32.40 -5.85
CA LEU A 121 -9.90 31.05 -6.07
C LEU A 121 -10.54 30.43 -4.81
N PHE A 122 -10.30 31.01 -3.64
CA PHE A 122 -10.77 30.49 -2.36
C PHE A 122 -11.61 31.53 -1.62
N VAL A 123 -12.75 31.09 -1.09
CA VAL A 123 -13.54 31.88 -0.12
C VAL A 123 -12.81 31.91 1.23
N GLU A 124 -12.21 30.77 1.61
CA GLU A 124 -11.42 30.58 2.82
C GLU A 124 -10.26 29.65 2.55
N PHE A 125 -9.10 29.91 3.15
CA PHE A 125 -7.91 29.05 3.07
C PHE A 125 -7.28 28.91 4.46
N GLU A 126 -7.25 27.67 5.00
CA GLU A 126 -6.65 27.41 6.30
C GLU A 126 -5.11 27.42 6.20
N GLU A 127 -4.47 28.36 6.89
CA GLU A 127 -3.00 28.54 6.90
C GLU A 127 -2.27 27.36 7.56
N LYS A 128 -2.92 26.70 8.52
CA LYS A 128 -2.37 25.50 9.18
C LYS A 128 -2.66 24.28 8.30
N PRO A 129 -1.66 23.46 7.97
CA PRO A 129 -1.92 22.24 7.24
C PRO A 129 -2.78 21.27 8.06
N ALA A 130 -3.74 20.65 7.39
CA ALA A 130 -4.59 19.60 7.95
C ALA A 130 -3.85 18.27 8.05
N ALA A 131 -2.96 18.00 7.08
CA ALA A 131 -2.16 16.76 7.03
C ALA A 131 -0.80 16.99 6.36
N ALA A 132 0.15 16.10 6.67
CA ALA A 132 1.37 15.96 5.92
C ALA A 132 1.15 14.94 4.78
N ALA A 133 1.70 15.19 3.60
CA ALA A 133 1.82 14.24 2.51
C ALA A 133 3.29 13.83 2.33
N SER A 134 3.56 12.73 1.60
CA SER A 134 4.92 12.20 1.40
C SER A 134 5.91 13.27 0.91
N ILE A 135 5.48 14.07 -0.05
CA ILE A 135 6.29 15.09 -0.72
C ILE A 135 5.69 16.51 -0.62
N GLY A 136 4.69 16.71 0.26
CA GLY A 136 3.96 17.96 0.39
C GLY A 136 3.18 18.06 1.68
N GLN A 137 2.20 18.92 1.70
CA GLN A 137 1.22 19.04 2.77
C GLN A 137 -0.15 19.39 2.21
N VAL A 138 -1.20 19.09 2.96
CA VAL A 138 -2.59 19.30 2.59
C VAL A 138 -3.20 20.39 3.46
N HIS A 139 -3.86 21.36 2.84
CA HIS A 139 -4.61 22.40 3.50
C HIS A 139 -6.11 22.22 3.24
N ARG A 140 -6.93 22.50 4.24
CA ARG A 140 -8.37 22.62 4.06
C ARG A 140 -8.68 24.02 3.57
N ALA A 141 -9.59 24.12 2.60
CA ALA A 141 -10.02 25.40 2.07
C ALA A 141 -11.49 25.34 1.61
N VAL A 142 -12.09 26.49 1.33
CA VAL A 142 -13.40 26.61 0.66
C VAL A 142 -13.13 27.22 -0.71
N TRP A 143 -13.44 26.47 -1.76
CA TRP A 143 -13.31 26.91 -3.15
C TRP A 143 -14.30 28.02 -3.47
N HIS A 144 -14.04 28.81 -4.51
CA HIS A 144 -14.88 29.96 -4.87
C HIS A 144 -16.36 29.60 -5.17
N ASP A 145 -16.66 28.35 -5.50
CA ASP A 145 -18.01 27.83 -5.72
C ASP A 145 -18.70 27.35 -4.42
N GLY A 146 -18.02 27.42 -3.28
CA GLY A 146 -18.54 27.07 -1.97
C GLY A 146 -18.22 25.64 -1.51
N ARG A 147 -17.63 24.79 -2.36
CA ARG A 147 -17.20 23.43 -1.96
C ARG A 147 -16.03 23.49 -0.98
N THR A 148 -16.07 22.64 0.04
CA THR A 148 -14.90 22.41 0.89
C THR A 148 -13.92 21.51 0.13
N VAL A 149 -12.64 21.91 0.10
CA VAL A 149 -11.59 21.25 -0.70
C VAL A 149 -10.34 20.97 0.12
N ALA A 150 -9.61 19.94 -0.32
CA ALA A 150 -8.26 19.63 0.11
C ALA A 150 -7.27 20.19 -0.92
N VAL A 151 -6.36 21.05 -0.49
CA VAL A 151 -5.33 21.65 -1.33
C VAL A 151 -3.98 21.00 -1.01
N LYS A 152 -3.56 20.06 -1.83
CA LYS A 152 -2.28 19.35 -1.71
C LYS A 152 -1.20 20.19 -2.40
N VAL A 153 -0.18 20.63 -1.63
CA VAL A 153 0.89 21.52 -2.09
C VAL A 153 2.23 20.83 -1.94
N GLN A 154 2.96 20.67 -3.04
CA GLN A 154 4.24 19.98 -3.05
C GLN A 154 5.35 20.83 -2.41
N TYR A 155 6.28 20.19 -1.69
CA TYR A 155 7.47 20.87 -1.15
C TYR A 155 8.41 21.32 -2.28
N PRO A 156 8.79 22.60 -2.35
CA PRO A 156 9.75 23.07 -3.34
C PRO A 156 11.07 22.30 -3.27
N GLY A 157 11.53 21.78 -4.41
CA GLY A 157 12.77 21.01 -4.49
C GLY A 157 12.70 19.59 -3.89
N ALA A 158 11.52 19.10 -3.52
CA ALA A 158 11.35 17.73 -3.04
C ALA A 158 11.82 16.71 -4.07
N GLY A 159 11.49 16.91 -5.34
CA GLY A 159 11.90 16.03 -6.43
C GLY A 159 13.41 15.91 -6.56
N GLU A 160 14.14 17.03 -6.61
CA GLU A 160 15.60 17.02 -6.70
C GLU A 160 16.24 16.35 -5.47
N ALA A 161 15.73 16.63 -4.28
CA ALA A 161 16.23 16.03 -3.05
C ALA A 161 16.01 14.51 -3.04
N LEU A 162 14.84 14.04 -3.41
CA LEU A 162 14.46 12.63 -3.40
C LEU A 162 15.24 11.84 -4.46
N LEU A 163 15.35 12.36 -5.68
CA LEU A 163 16.15 11.76 -6.76
C LEU A 163 17.65 11.73 -6.40
N SER A 164 18.16 12.77 -5.72
CA SER A 164 19.53 12.79 -5.20
C SER A 164 19.77 11.72 -4.14
N ASP A 165 18.82 11.55 -3.20
CA ASP A 165 18.91 10.55 -2.14
C ASP A 165 18.86 9.13 -2.72
N LEU A 166 18.01 8.87 -3.73
CA LEU A 166 17.98 7.61 -4.49
C LEU A 166 19.28 7.36 -5.25
N GLY A 167 19.88 8.39 -5.84
CA GLY A 167 21.18 8.30 -6.49
C GLY A 167 22.29 7.89 -5.50
N GLN A 168 22.21 8.30 -4.24
CA GLN A 168 23.14 7.89 -3.19
C GLN A 168 22.88 6.44 -2.76
N LEU A 169 21.63 6.05 -2.53
CA LEU A 169 21.24 4.67 -2.25
C LEU A 169 21.72 3.72 -3.34
N SER A 170 21.59 4.11 -4.61
CA SER A 170 22.08 3.37 -5.78
C SER A 170 23.59 3.09 -5.75
N ARG A 171 24.38 4.06 -5.31
CA ARG A 171 25.85 3.90 -5.19
C ARG A 171 26.20 2.94 -4.04
N PHE A 172 25.49 3.04 -2.91
CA PHE A 172 25.64 2.14 -1.77
C PHE A 172 25.25 0.71 -2.10
N ALA A 173 24.10 0.53 -2.75
CA ALA A 173 23.61 -0.77 -3.15
C ALA A 173 24.60 -1.50 -4.07
N ARG A 174 25.29 -0.77 -4.97
CA ARG A 174 26.36 -1.34 -5.80
C ARG A 174 27.56 -1.83 -4.98
N LEU A 175 27.90 -1.15 -3.88
CA LEU A 175 28.97 -1.57 -2.98
C LEU A 175 28.59 -2.79 -2.13
N LEU A 176 27.30 -2.95 -1.79
CA LEU A 176 26.77 -4.07 -1.01
C LEU A 176 26.37 -5.28 -1.87
N GLY A 177 26.18 -5.11 -3.18
CA GLY A 177 25.80 -6.17 -4.11
C GLY A 177 26.63 -7.45 -3.98
N PRO A 178 27.97 -7.40 -3.87
CA PRO A 178 28.80 -8.58 -3.66
C PRO A 178 28.59 -9.30 -2.32
N LEU A 179 27.96 -8.63 -1.34
CA LEU A 179 27.68 -9.17 0.00
C LEU A 179 26.31 -9.84 0.09
N ILE A 180 25.46 -9.67 -0.93
CA ILE A 180 24.10 -10.24 -1.00
C ILE A 180 23.98 -11.02 -2.32
N PRO A 181 24.59 -12.19 -2.42
CA PRO A 181 24.52 -13.02 -3.61
C PRO A 181 23.06 -13.45 -3.85
N GLY A 182 22.55 -13.21 -5.06
CA GLY A 182 21.22 -13.61 -5.50
C GLY A 182 20.19 -12.47 -5.65
N MET A 183 20.53 -11.22 -5.26
CA MET A 183 19.66 -10.07 -5.47
C MET A 183 20.26 -9.12 -6.52
N ASP A 184 19.56 -8.91 -7.65
CA ASP A 184 19.93 -7.86 -8.60
C ASP A 184 19.33 -6.54 -8.13
N ILE A 185 20.17 -5.70 -7.54
CA ILE A 185 19.78 -4.43 -6.93
C ILE A 185 19.49 -3.33 -7.99
N LYS A 186 19.99 -3.49 -9.22
CA LYS A 186 19.84 -2.46 -10.26
C LYS A 186 18.40 -2.28 -10.73
N PRO A 187 17.65 -3.34 -11.07
CA PRO A 187 16.24 -3.22 -11.42
C PRO A 187 15.41 -2.62 -10.29
N LEU A 188 15.67 -3.04 -9.05
CA LEU A 188 14.96 -2.53 -7.87
C LEU A 188 15.14 -1.01 -7.68
N ILE A 189 16.35 -0.49 -7.92
CA ILE A 189 16.61 0.94 -7.83
C ILE A 189 16.01 1.69 -9.01
N ALA A 190 16.02 1.11 -10.20
CA ALA A 190 15.37 1.70 -11.37
C ALA A 190 13.86 1.85 -11.12
N GLU A 191 13.21 0.79 -10.68
CA GLU A 191 11.79 0.80 -10.33
C GLU A 191 11.48 1.84 -9.23
N LEU A 192 12.27 1.87 -8.16
CA LEU A 192 12.09 2.86 -7.08
C LEU A 192 12.24 4.31 -7.60
N ARG A 193 13.15 4.55 -8.55
CA ARG A 193 13.34 5.86 -9.17
C ARG A 193 12.15 6.25 -10.05
N ASP A 194 11.63 5.32 -10.82
CA ASP A 194 10.49 5.55 -11.70
C ASP A 194 9.25 5.84 -10.85
N ARG A 195 8.99 5.08 -9.79
CA ARG A 195 7.92 5.33 -8.82
C ARG A 195 8.00 6.70 -8.15
N VAL A 196 9.20 7.11 -7.75
CA VAL A 196 9.39 8.45 -7.17
C VAL A 196 9.14 9.55 -8.22
N SER A 197 9.51 9.31 -9.47
CA SER A 197 9.24 10.27 -10.55
C SER A 197 7.75 10.40 -10.85
N GLU A 198 7.00 9.30 -10.80
CA GLU A 198 5.54 9.27 -10.93
C GLU A 198 4.85 10.04 -9.79
N GLU A 199 5.27 9.83 -8.55
CA GLU A 199 4.74 10.52 -7.37
C GLU A 199 4.94 12.04 -7.40
N LEU A 200 5.96 12.50 -8.12
CA LEU A 200 6.23 13.94 -8.29
C LEU A 200 5.30 14.59 -9.31
N ASP A 201 4.62 13.83 -10.14
CA ASP A 201 3.71 14.33 -11.18
C ASP A 201 2.25 14.29 -10.71
N TYR A 202 1.79 15.37 -10.10
CA TYR A 202 0.39 15.50 -9.67
C TYR A 202 -0.63 15.42 -10.83
N SER A 203 -0.19 15.50 -12.09
CA SER A 203 -1.08 15.28 -13.23
C SER A 203 -1.42 13.80 -13.42
N LEU A 204 -0.50 12.89 -13.07
CA LEU A 204 -0.77 11.45 -13.06
C LEU A 204 -1.75 11.10 -11.93
N GLU A 205 -1.51 11.62 -10.73
CA GLU A 205 -2.40 11.44 -9.58
C GLU A 205 -3.81 11.95 -9.89
N ALA A 206 -3.93 13.17 -10.42
CA ALA A 206 -5.23 13.76 -10.77
C ALA A 206 -6.00 12.93 -11.81
N ARG A 207 -5.32 12.40 -12.83
CA ARG A 207 -5.96 11.55 -13.84
C ARG A 207 -6.44 10.22 -13.27
N ALA A 208 -5.61 9.59 -12.42
CA ALA A 208 -5.98 8.33 -11.78
C ALA A 208 -7.16 8.52 -10.82
N GLN A 209 -7.13 9.60 -10.03
CA GLN A 209 -8.21 9.94 -9.12
C GLN A 209 -9.51 10.27 -9.87
N ALA A 210 -9.43 11.05 -10.96
CA ALA A 210 -10.61 11.39 -11.76
C ALA A 210 -11.26 10.14 -12.38
N ALA A 211 -10.46 9.20 -12.89
CA ALA A 211 -10.97 7.94 -13.43
C ALA A 211 -11.70 7.11 -12.37
N HIS A 212 -11.15 7.03 -11.15
CA HIS A 212 -11.83 6.33 -10.06
C HIS A 212 -13.08 7.11 -9.60
N ALA A 213 -13.02 8.44 -9.52
CA ALA A 213 -14.17 9.25 -9.11
C ALA A 213 -15.35 9.11 -10.08
N GLU A 214 -15.10 8.99 -11.37
CA GLU A 214 -16.11 8.74 -12.41
C GLU A 214 -16.75 7.36 -12.23
N GLU A 215 -15.95 6.31 -12.09
CA GLU A 215 -16.43 4.93 -11.97
C GLU A 215 -17.12 4.62 -10.64
N PHE A 216 -16.82 5.37 -9.58
CA PHE A 216 -17.39 5.20 -8.25
C PHE A 216 -18.36 6.33 -7.85
N GLU A 217 -18.87 7.13 -8.81
CA GLU A 217 -19.71 8.31 -8.51
C GLU A 217 -20.96 7.93 -7.69
N ASP A 218 -21.68 6.90 -8.12
CA ASP A 218 -22.92 6.41 -7.47
C ASP A 218 -22.70 5.15 -6.61
N ASP A 219 -21.44 4.81 -6.30
CA ASP A 219 -21.14 3.60 -5.55
C ASP A 219 -21.56 3.75 -4.07
N PRO A 220 -22.37 2.81 -3.53
CA PRO A 220 -22.85 2.91 -2.14
C PRO A 220 -21.74 2.69 -1.12
N ASP A 221 -20.67 1.99 -1.47
CA ASP A 221 -19.64 1.51 -0.55
C ASP A 221 -18.34 2.31 -0.62
N VAL A 222 -18.02 2.88 -1.79
CA VAL A 222 -16.75 3.58 -2.01
C VAL A 222 -17.02 5.02 -2.45
N LEU A 223 -16.26 5.97 -1.90
CA LEU A 223 -16.29 7.37 -2.29
C LEU A 223 -14.88 7.83 -2.65
N VAL A 224 -14.74 8.34 -3.86
CA VAL A 224 -13.50 8.97 -4.34
C VAL A 224 -13.77 10.46 -4.55
N PRO A 225 -13.01 11.37 -3.89
CA PRO A 225 -13.25 12.81 -4.03
C PRO A 225 -12.94 13.28 -5.44
N ALA A 226 -13.83 14.10 -6.00
CA ALA A 226 -13.63 14.67 -7.32
C ALA A 226 -12.42 15.60 -7.35
N VAL A 227 -11.71 15.61 -8.49
CA VAL A 227 -10.64 16.57 -8.76
C VAL A 227 -11.25 17.90 -9.16
N VAL A 228 -10.97 18.95 -8.39
CA VAL A 228 -11.51 20.30 -8.61
C VAL A 228 -10.57 21.13 -9.48
N HIS A 229 -9.27 21.06 -9.20
CA HIS A 229 -8.24 21.76 -9.98
C HIS A 229 -6.89 21.06 -9.86
N GLN A 230 -6.08 21.14 -10.90
CA GLN A 230 -4.73 20.56 -10.91
C GLN A 230 -3.75 21.43 -11.69
N CYS A 231 -2.55 21.57 -11.16
CA CYS A 231 -1.38 22.07 -11.86
C CYS A 231 -0.12 21.41 -11.26
N ASP A 232 1.06 21.61 -11.88
CA ASP A 232 2.31 20.87 -11.61
C ASP A 232 2.58 20.47 -10.14
N GLN A 233 2.38 21.40 -9.20
CA GLN A 233 2.74 21.22 -7.79
C GLN A 233 1.56 21.42 -6.84
N VAL A 234 0.35 21.59 -7.37
CA VAL A 234 -0.86 21.79 -6.58
C VAL A 234 -1.97 20.91 -7.14
N LEU A 235 -2.58 20.12 -6.27
CA LEU A 235 -3.77 19.32 -6.56
C LEU A 235 -4.87 19.74 -5.59
N VAL A 236 -6.03 20.10 -6.13
CA VAL A 236 -7.22 20.46 -5.37
C VAL A 236 -8.30 19.42 -5.63
N THR A 237 -8.74 18.78 -4.56
CA THR A 237 -9.80 17.76 -4.60
C THR A 237 -10.90 18.12 -3.61
N GLU A 238 -12.05 17.53 -3.71
CA GLU A 238 -13.07 17.67 -2.69
C GLU A 238 -12.56 17.18 -1.33
N TRP A 239 -13.03 17.82 -0.26
CA TRP A 239 -12.70 17.41 1.10
C TRP A 239 -13.65 16.31 1.56
N ILE A 240 -13.11 15.24 2.10
CA ILE A 240 -13.88 14.17 2.72
C ILE A 240 -13.70 14.21 4.24
N ASP A 241 -14.82 14.34 4.95
CA ASP A 241 -14.87 14.16 6.40
C ASP A 241 -15.10 12.67 6.73
N GLY A 242 -14.23 12.09 7.54
CA GLY A 242 -14.32 10.68 7.94
C GLY A 242 -13.23 10.31 8.92
N ILE A 243 -13.36 9.13 9.52
CA ILE A 243 -12.40 8.61 10.51
C ILE A 243 -11.24 7.93 9.75
N PRO A 244 -9.98 8.37 9.95
CA PRO A 244 -8.84 7.71 9.32
C PRO A 244 -8.76 6.22 9.70
N LEU A 245 -8.44 5.33 8.74
CA LEU A 245 -8.28 3.90 9.06
C LEU A 245 -7.20 3.64 10.11
N SER A 246 -6.18 4.49 10.21
CA SER A 246 -5.18 4.42 11.28
C SER A 246 -5.77 4.62 12.67
N GLU A 247 -6.80 5.46 12.80
CA GLU A 247 -7.55 5.67 14.04
C GLU A 247 -8.52 4.49 14.29
N ILE A 248 -9.20 3.98 13.26
CA ILE A 248 -10.00 2.76 13.36
C ILE A 248 -9.16 1.57 13.84
N ILE A 249 -7.93 1.41 13.36
CA ILE A 249 -7.01 0.35 13.82
C ILE A 249 -6.72 0.48 15.32
N SER A 250 -6.53 1.70 15.84
CA SER A 250 -6.14 1.94 17.23
C SER A 250 -7.31 2.01 18.21
N GLU A 251 -8.43 2.62 17.80
CA GLU A 251 -9.50 3.04 18.69
C GLU A 251 -10.92 2.61 18.21
N GLY A 252 -11.06 2.13 16.96
CA GLY A 252 -12.33 1.76 16.38
C GLY A 252 -13.01 0.59 17.10
N THR A 253 -14.34 0.52 17.00
CA THR A 253 -15.12 -0.65 17.44
C THR A 253 -14.85 -1.85 16.52
N GLN A 254 -15.22 -3.07 16.94
CA GLN A 254 -15.07 -4.25 16.08
C GLN A 254 -15.90 -4.12 14.79
N GLU A 255 -17.11 -3.61 14.90
CA GLU A 255 -18.00 -3.34 13.76
C GLU A 255 -17.37 -2.39 12.73
N GLN A 256 -16.81 -1.27 13.19
CA GLN A 256 -16.08 -0.34 12.32
C GLN A 256 -14.86 -1.00 11.65
N ARG A 257 -14.15 -1.86 12.38
CA ARG A 257 -12.99 -2.59 11.84
C ARG A 257 -13.40 -3.61 10.80
N ASP A 258 -14.48 -4.37 11.05
CA ASP A 258 -15.01 -5.38 10.14
C ASP A 258 -15.52 -4.72 8.86
N ARG A 259 -16.33 -3.66 8.99
CA ARG A 259 -16.82 -2.91 7.84
C ARG A 259 -15.69 -2.26 7.03
N ALA A 260 -14.74 -1.58 7.69
CA ALA A 260 -13.57 -1.00 7.02
C ALA A 260 -12.74 -2.06 6.29
N GLY A 261 -12.59 -3.25 6.89
CA GLY A 261 -11.89 -4.38 6.29
C GLY A 261 -12.62 -4.92 5.06
N GLN A 262 -13.94 -5.11 5.14
CA GLN A 262 -14.77 -5.55 4.02
C GLN A 262 -14.68 -4.59 2.83
N LEU A 263 -14.86 -3.29 3.09
CA LEU A 263 -14.79 -2.25 2.07
C LEU A 263 -13.39 -2.13 1.43
N LEU A 264 -12.35 -2.29 2.23
CA LEU A 264 -10.96 -2.28 1.73
C LEU A 264 -10.69 -3.51 0.84
N ALA A 265 -11.19 -4.69 1.20
CA ALA A 265 -11.08 -5.89 0.38
C ALA A 265 -11.87 -5.72 -0.93
N ARG A 266 -13.09 -5.20 -0.87
CA ARG A 266 -13.88 -4.86 -2.07
C ARG A 266 -13.12 -3.92 -3.00
N PHE A 267 -12.61 -2.80 -2.50
CA PHE A 267 -11.87 -1.82 -3.30
C PHE A 267 -10.61 -2.42 -3.96
N LEU A 268 -9.92 -3.34 -3.29
CA LEU A 268 -8.74 -4.02 -3.84
C LEU A 268 -9.05 -4.75 -5.16
N PHE A 269 -10.20 -5.39 -5.26
CA PHE A 269 -10.60 -6.20 -6.42
C PHE A 269 -11.47 -5.41 -7.40
N SER A 270 -12.45 -4.64 -6.92
CA SER A 270 -13.36 -3.86 -7.76
C SER A 270 -12.66 -2.69 -8.47
N GLY A 271 -11.67 -2.05 -7.84
CA GLY A 271 -10.93 -0.95 -8.44
C GLY A 271 -10.30 -1.32 -9.78
N PRO A 272 -9.43 -2.34 -9.85
CA PRO A 272 -8.86 -2.80 -11.12
C PRO A 272 -9.89 -3.33 -12.12
N ALA A 273 -10.95 -3.99 -11.66
CA ALA A 273 -12.01 -4.51 -12.53
C ALA A 273 -12.77 -3.38 -13.24
N ARG A 274 -13.09 -2.31 -12.53
CA ARG A 274 -13.88 -1.18 -13.04
C ARG A 274 -13.04 -0.16 -13.81
N THR A 275 -11.88 0.20 -13.28
CA THR A 275 -11.06 1.30 -13.83
C THR A 275 -9.87 0.84 -14.68
N GLY A 276 -9.50 -0.43 -14.63
CA GLY A 276 -8.23 -0.92 -15.18
C GLY A 276 -7.00 -0.39 -14.43
N LEU A 277 -7.19 0.17 -13.23
CA LEU A 277 -6.14 0.79 -12.41
C LEU A 277 -6.07 0.11 -11.04
N LEU A 278 -4.88 -0.36 -10.66
CA LEU A 278 -4.62 -0.90 -9.33
C LEU A 278 -4.09 0.20 -8.41
N HIS A 279 -4.80 0.50 -7.33
CA HIS A 279 -4.31 1.38 -6.27
C HIS A 279 -3.16 0.70 -5.52
N ALA A 280 -1.95 1.20 -5.70
CA ALA A 280 -0.74 0.49 -5.30
C ALA A 280 -0.15 0.92 -3.95
N ASP A 281 -0.88 1.73 -3.16
CA ASP A 281 -0.49 2.17 -1.81
C ASP A 281 -1.63 1.97 -0.78
N PRO A 282 -1.92 0.73 -0.35
CA PRO A 282 -2.98 0.43 0.61
C PRO A 282 -2.64 0.83 2.06
N HIS A 283 -1.90 1.94 2.23
CA HIS A 283 -1.56 2.44 3.56
C HIS A 283 -2.81 3.00 4.28
N PRO A 284 -3.04 2.71 5.59
CA PRO A 284 -4.24 3.15 6.31
C PRO A 284 -4.47 4.67 6.32
N GLY A 285 -3.42 5.47 6.13
CA GLY A 285 -3.52 6.93 6.02
C GLY A 285 -4.22 7.43 4.76
N ASN A 286 -4.31 6.59 3.72
CA ASN A 286 -4.91 6.92 2.43
C ASN A 286 -6.43 6.64 2.40
N PHE A 287 -6.98 6.11 3.48
CA PHE A 287 -8.38 5.70 3.56
C PHE A 287 -9.07 6.30 4.77
N ARG A 288 -10.38 6.54 4.63
CA ARG A 288 -11.26 6.98 5.69
C ARG A 288 -12.52 6.13 5.73
N LEU A 289 -13.04 5.90 6.93
CA LEU A 289 -14.36 5.33 7.12
C LEU A 289 -15.33 6.51 7.31
N LEU A 290 -16.28 6.64 6.38
CA LEU A 290 -17.29 7.68 6.41
C LEU A 290 -18.59 7.11 6.98
N PRO A 291 -19.30 7.83 7.86
CA PRO A 291 -20.65 7.45 8.24
C PRO A 291 -21.56 7.52 7.01
N GLY A 292 -22.57 6.68 6.96
CA GLY A 292 -23.61 6.72 5.95
C GLY A 292 -24.32 8.08 5.89
N GLY A 293 -25.11 8.30 4.85
CA GLY A 293 -25.85 9.55 4.69
C GLY A 293 -26.91 9.76 5.80
N PRO A 294 -27.56 10.93 5.83
CA PRO A 294 -28.52 11.27 6.88
C PRO A 294 -29.75 10.34 6.97
N GLU A 295 -29.97 9.51 5.96
CA GLU A 295 -31.08 8.54 5.93
C GLU A 295 -30.67 7.15 6.40
N ASP A 296 -29.34 6.86 6.49
CA ASP A 296 -28.81 5.57 6.90
C ASP A 296 -27.44 5.75 7.61
N GLU A 297 -27.47 6.16 8.89
CA GLU A 297 -26.28 6.39 9.70
C GLU A 297 -25.46 5.08 9.94
N GLU A 298 -26.02 3.90 9.65
CA GLU A 298 -25.39 2.59 9.82
C GLU A 298 -24.61 2.13 8.58
N GLU A 299 -24.80 2.74 7.41
CA GLU A 299 -24.08 2.42 6.18
C GLU A 299 -22.74 3.18 6.07
N TRP A 300 -21.69 2.55 6.53
CA TRP A 300 -20.33 3.08 6.38
C TRP A 300 -19.79 2.90 4.97
N ARG A 301 -19.12 3.96 4.44
CA ARG A 301 -18.46 3.98 3.14
C ARG A 301 -16.94 4.12 3.30
N LEU A 302 -16.18 3.62 2.32
CA LEU A 302 -14.73 3.82 2.24
C LEU A 302 -14.40 5.05 1.41
N GLY A 303 -13.81 6.06 2.02
CA GLY A 303 -13.21 7.19 1.31
C GLY A 303 -11.76 6.88 0.92
N VAL A 304 -11.41 7.06 -0.35
CA VAL A 304 -10.06 6.84 -0.89
C VAL A 304 -9.43 8.17 -1.29
N LEU A 305 -8.29 8.55 -0.69
CA LEU A 305 -7.77 9.93 -0.73
C LEU A 305 -6.55 10.18 -1.58
N ASP A 306 -5.67 9.19 -1.76
CA ASP A 306 -4.35 9.38 -2.39
C ASP A 306 -4.18 8.42 -3.56
N PHE A 307 -4.04 8.95 -4.76
CA PHE A 307 -3.84 8.21 -6.02
C PHE A 307 -2.44 8.46 -6.62
N GLY A 308 -1.50 8.92 -5.79
CA GLY A 308 -0.12 9.19 -6.19
C GLY A 308 0.69 7.93 -6.56
N THR A 309 0.17 6.75 -6.23
CA THR A 309 0.79 5.47 -6.61
C THR A 309 -0.29 4.54 -7.15
N VAL A 310 -0.43 4.51 -8.46
CA VAL A 310 -1.41 3.68 -9.19
C VAL A 310 -0.68 2.96 -10.33
N ASP A 311 -1.05 1.72 -10.62
CA ASP A 311 -0.52 0.99 -11.77
C ASP A 311 -1.65 0.63 -12.77
N ARG A 312 -1.30 0.58 -14.05
CA ARG A 312 -2.26 0.27 -15.11
C ARG A 312 -2.29 -1.23 -15.37
N LEU A 313 -3.44 -1.81 -15.18
CA LEU A 313 -3.73 -3.20 -15.51
C LEU A 313 -4.73 -3.22 -16.67
N ALA A 314 -4.22 -3.22 -17.89
CA ALA A 314 -5.09 -3.27 -19.08
C ALA A 314 -5.90 -4.57 -19.06
N GLY A 315 -7.21 -4.47 -18.77
CA GLY A 315 -8.11 -5.62 -18.64
C GLY A 315 -8.29 -6.12 -17.20
N GLY A 316 -7.93 -5.32 -16.18
CA GLY A 316 -8.10 -5.68 -14.77
C GLY A 316 -7.02 -6.64 -14.26
N LEU A 317 -7.32 -7.33 -13.16
CA LEU A 317 -6.44 -8.36 -12.61
C LEU A 317 -6.35 -9.56 -13.57
N PRO A 318 -5.16 -10.19 -13.72
CA PRO A 318 -5.03 -11.38 -14.55
C PRO A 318 -5.93 -12.53 -14.07
N SER A 319 -6.68 -13.16 -14.98
CA SER A 319 -7.55 -14.31 -14.66
C SER A 319 -6.78 -15.48 -14.06
N THR A 320 -5.50 -15.64 -14.43
CA THR A 320 -4.60 -16.65 -13.87
C THR A 320 -4.58 -16.63 -12.34
N ILE A 321 -4.79 -15.47 -11.69
CA ILE A 321 -4.84 -15.36 -10.23
C ILE A 321 -6.12 -16.05 -9.74
N GLY A 322 -7.27 -15.72 -10.30
CA GLY A 322 -8.54 -16.34 -9.96
C GLY A 322 -8.55 -17.84 -10.24
N ASP A 323 -8.06 -18.24 -11.45
CA ASP A 323 -7.94 -19.64 -11.84
C ASP A 323 -7.08 -20.44 -10.85
N SER A 324 -5.93 -19.91 -10.45
CA SER A 324 -5.03 -20.57 -9.50
C SER A 324 -5.65 -20.73 -8.11
N LEU A 325 -6.41 -19.72 -7.66
CA LEU A 325 -7.12 -19.78 -6.38
C LEU A 325 -8.25 -20.80 -6.44
N ARG A 326 -9.07 -20.80 -7.50
CA ARG A 326 -10.17 -21.76 -7.71
C ARG A 326 -9.65 -23.20 -7.77
N MET A 327 -8.66 -23.47 -8.63
CA MET A 327 -8.06 -24.81 -8.73
C MET A 327 -7.47 -25.29 -7.39
N THR A 328 -6.89 -24.35 -6.60
CA THR A 328 -6.39 -24.68 -5.26
C THR A 328 -7.53 -25.00 -4.28
N LEU A 329 -8.67 -24.29 -4.36
CA LEU A 329 -9.86 -24.58 -3.56
C LEU A 329 -10.46 -25.94 -3.93
N ASP A 330 -10.45 -26.28 -5.22
CA ASP A 330 -10.95 -27.57 -5.74
C ASP A 330 -9.99 -28.73 -5.39
N GLY A 331 -8.77 -28.45 -4.95
CA GLY A 331 -7.76 -29.44 -4.62
C GLY A 331 -7.11 -30.09 -5.85
N ASP A 332 -7.18 -29.45 -7.01
CA ASP A 332 -6.60 -29.94 -8.27
C ASP A 332 -5.09 -29.58 -8.36
N ALA A 333 -4.27 -30.41 -7.75
CA ALA A 333 -2.83 -30.20 -7.66
C ALA A 333 -2.15 -30.14 -9.04
N GLU A 334 -2.55 -31.02 -9.97
CA GLU A 334 -1.98 -31.06 -11.33
C GLU A 334 -2.33 -29.79 -12.11
N ALA A 335 -3.60 -29.36 -12.11
CA ALA A 335 -4.02 -28.15 -12.81
C ALA A 335 -3.32 -26.91 -12.28
N VAL A 336 -3.23 -26.73 -10.96
CA VAL A 336 -2.50 -25.62 -10.33
C VAL A 336 -1.03 -25.63 -10.72
N TYR A 337 -0.39 -26.79 -10.68
CA TYR A 337 1.03 -26.91 -11.02
C TYR A 337 1.30 -26.53 -12.49
N GLU A 338 0.50 -27.05 -13.43
CA GLU A 338 0.63 -26.74 -14.85
C GLU A 338 0.36 -25.26 -15.15
N LEU A 339 -0.65 -24.66 -14.50
CA LEU A 339 -0.94 -23.23 -14.62
C LEU A 339 0.24 -22.37 -14.12
N LEU A 340 0.75 -22.65 -12.93
CA LEU A 340 1.89 -21.91 -12.35
C LEU A 340 3.16 -22.06 -13.19
N ARG A 341 3.33 -23.21 -13.84
CA ARG A 341 4.47 -23.49 -14.72
C ARG A 341 4.34 -22.70 -16.02
N SER A 342 3.17 -22.69 -16.65
CA SER A 342 2.91 -21.93 -17.90
C SER A 342 3.11 -20.43 -17.72
N GLU A 343 2.76 -19.91 -16.55
CA GLU A 343 2.89 -18.47 -16.19
C GLU A 343 4.31 -18.11 -15.69
N GLY A 344 5.21 -19.08 -15.56
CA GLY A 344 6.60 -18.82 -15.16
C GLY A 344 6.84 -18.73 -13.66
N PHE A 345 5.86 -19.08 -12.82
CA PHE A 345 6.06 -19.21 -11.37
C PHE A 345 6.94 -20.42 -11.03
N VAL A 346 6.96 -21.45 -11.89
CA VAL A 346 7.87 -22.56 -11.85
C VAL A 346 8.74 -22.54 -13.10
N LYS A 347 10.06 -22.47 -12.93
CA LYS A 347 11.00 -22.45 -14.08
C LYS A 347 10.97 -23.80 -14.80
N GLU A 348 11.07 -23.80 -16.13
CA GLU A 348 11.08 -25.01 -16.97
C GLU A 348 12.13 -26.05 -16.53
N SER A 349 13.24 -25.61 -15.95
CA SER A 349 14.33 -26.48 -15.47
C SER A 349 14.09 -27.11 -14.10
N ILE A 350 12.95 -26.78 -13.45
CA ILE A 350 12.61 -27.25 -12.11
C ILE A 350 11.34 -28.10 -12.23
N GLU A 351 11.42 -29.33 -11.73
CA GLU A 351 10.25 -30.19 -11.53
C GLU A 351 9.91 -30.19 -10.04
N LEU A 352 8.65 -29.90 -9.74
CA LEU A 352 8.08 -29.92 -8.40
C LEU A 352 6.99 -31.00 -8.32
N ASP A 353 6.78 -31.50 -7.14
CA ASP A 353 5.64 -32.36 -6.84
C ASP A 353 4.37 -31.50 -6.79
N PRO A 354 3.35 -31.75 -7.63
CA PRO A 354 2.08 -31.01 -7.64
C PRO A 354 1.42 -30.96 -6.28
N ASP A 355 1.38 -32.07 -5.54
CA ASP A 355 0.81 -32.12 -4.19
C ASP A 355 1.56 -31.19 -3.22
N ALA A 356 2.88 -31.12 -3.32
CA ALA A 356 3.67 -30.20 -2.50
C ALA A 356 3.41 -28.71 -2.85
N VAL A 357 3.13 -28.41 -4.12
CA VAL A 357 2.72 -27.06 -4.56
C VAL A 357 1.36 -26.71 -3.98
N LEU A 358 0.40 -27.62 -4.05
CA LEU A 358 -0.93 -27.45 -3.47
C LEU A 358 -0.85 -27.22 -1.96
N ASP A 359 -0.10 -28.05 -1.23
CA ASP A 359 0.15 -27.93 0.23
C ASP A 359 0.80 -26.59 0.61
N TYR A 360 1.60 -26.02 -0.30
CA TYR A 360 2.19 -24.69 -0.11
C TYR A 360 1.15 -23.57 -0.20
N LEU A 361 0.20 -23.68 -1.14
CA LEU A 361 -0.81 -22.65 -1.43
C LEU A 361 -1.99 -22.69 -0.46
N VAL A 362 -2.47 -23.88 -0.09
CA VAL A 362 -3.68 -24.06 0.75
C VAL A 362 -3.74 -23.14 1.98
N PRO A 363 -2.67 -22.98 2.79
CA PRO A 363 -2.71 -22.05 3.92
C PRO A 363 -2.77 -20.56 3.52
N ILE A 364 -2.40 -20.21 2.29
CA ILE A 364 -2.44 -18.84 1.78
C ILE A 364 -3.88 -18.48 1.40
N ILE A 365 -4.63 -19.45 0.88
CA ILE A 365 -6.01 -19.26 0.43
C ILE A 365 -7.04 -19.56 1.55
N GLU A 366 -6.59 -19.86 2.77
CA GLU A 366 -7.47 -20.11 3.93
C GLU A 366 -8.59 -19.06 4.07
N PRO A 367 -8.35 -17.74 3.85
CA PRO A 367 -9.40 -16.73 3.91
C PRO A 367 -10.51 -16.90 2.86
N ALA A 368 -10.24 -17.57 1.74
CA ALA A 368 -11.23 -17.82 0.69
C ALA A 368 -11.95 -19.19 0.83
N GLN A 369 -11.54 -20.02 1.80
CA GLN A 369 -12.15 -21.33 2.06
C GLN A 369 -13.41 -21.28 2.92
N VAL A 370 -13.66 -20.14 3.57
CA VAL A 370 -14.75 -19.94 4.53
C VAL A 370 -15.57 -18.71 4.15
N ASP A 371 -16.83 -18.69 4.57
CA ASP A 371 -17.73 -17.57 4.29
C ASP A 371 -17.25 -16.29 4.95
N GLU A 372 -16.76 -16.37 6.20
CA GLU A 372 -16.20 -15.24 6.95
C GLU A 372 -14.83 -15.62 7.53
N PHE A 373 -13.83 -14.77 7.33
CA PHE A 373 -12.50 -14.98 7.86
C PHE A 373 -12.02 -13.80 8.68
N THR A 374 -11.56 -14.05 9.91
CA THR A 374 -10.98 -13.00 10.77
C THR A 374 -9.47 -12.89 10.55
N PHE A 375 -9.06 -11.83 9.91
CA PHE A 375 -7.65 -11.52 9.71
C PHE A 375 -7.00 -11.09 11.02
N THR A 376 -5.99 -11.83 11.49
CA THR A 376 -5.30 -11.51 12.75
C THR A 376 -3.79 -11.40 12.56
N ARG A 377 -3.14 -10.60 13.41
CA ARG A 377 -1.67 -10.54 13.45
C ARG A 377 -1.05 -11.91 13.74
N ASN A 378 -1.71 -12.75 14.52
CA ASN A 378 -1.22 -14.10 14.82
C ASN A 378 -1.26 -14.99 13.59
N TRP A 379 -2.33 -14.94 12.80
CA TRP A 379 -2.41 -15.66 11.53
C TRP A 379 -1.29 -15.19 10.58
N MET A 380 -1.12 -13.89 10.37
CA MET A 380 -0.06 -13.35 9.52
C MET A 380 1.34 -13.81 9.98
N ARG A 381 1.59 -13.79 11.29
CA ARG A 381 2.85 -14.29 11.86
C ARG A 381 3.06 -15.79 11.61
N SER A 382 2.00 -16.59 11.71
CA SER A 382 2.08 -18.02 11.44
C SER A 382 2.43 -18.30 9.98
N GLN A 383 1.84 -17.55 9.03
CA GLN A 383 2.17 -17.65 7.61
C GLN A 383 3.63 -17.23 7.35
N ALA A 384 4.06 -16.10 7.90
CA ALA A 384 5.43 -15.61 7.77
C ALA A 384 6.44 -16.61 8.37
N ALA A 385 6.15 -17.18 9.53
CA ALA A 385 7.00 -18.18 10.17
C ALA A 385 7.09 -19.48 9.34
N ARG A 386 5.99 -19.94 8.74
CA ARG A 386 5.94 -21.11 7.86
C ARG A 386 6.91 -20.97 6.67
N ILE A 387 6.88 -19.78 6.05
CA ILE A 387 7.72 -19.49 4.87
C ILE A 387 9.18 -19.21 5.27
N ALA A 388 9.43 -18.71 6.47
CA ALA A 388 10.77 -18.31 6.92
C ALA A 388 11.55 -19.40 7.67
N ASP A 389 10.91 -20.48 8.17
CA ASP A 389 11.61 -21.55 8.92
C ASP A 389 12.29 -22.54 7.96
N PRO A 390 13.63 -22.62 7.93
CA PRO A 390 14.36 -23.53 7.04
C PRO A 390 14.01 -25.03 7.23
N ARG A 391 13.39 -25.39 8.36
CA ARG A 391 12.95 -26.75 8.66
C ARG A 391 11.58 -27.06 8.08
N ASN A 392 10.81 -26.05 7.69
CA ASN A 392 9.50 -26.23 7.09
C ASN A 392 9.63 -26.56 5.60
N PRO A 393 8.91 -27.56 5.06
CA PRO A 393 8.88 -27.86 3.63
C PRO A 393 8.54 -26.63 2.77
N ALA A 394 7.61 -25.77 3.22
CA ALA A 394 7.23 -24.54 2.51
C ALA A 394 8.41 -23.59 2.26
N TYR A 395 9.39 -23.51 3.16
CA TYR A 395 10.60 -22.72 2.92
C TYR A 395 11.42 -23.26 1.75
N GLN A 396 11.57 -24.57 1.65
CA GLN A 396 12.35 -25.19 0.57
C GLN A 396 11.62 -25.05 -0.78
N LEU A 397 10.33 -25.24 -0.80
CA LEU A 397 9.50 -25.05 -1.99
C LEU A 397 9.50 -23.58 -2.43
N GLY A 398 9.25 -22.64 -1.53
CA GLY A 398 9.23 -21.21 -1.84
C GLY A 398 10.53 -20.69 -2.46
N LYS A 399 11.68 -21.30 -2.17
CA LYS A 399 12.96 -21.00 -2.83
C LYS A 399 13.06 -21.47 -4.28
N GLN A 400 12.22 -22.39 -4.68
CA GLN A 400 12.17 -22.95 -6.04
C GLN A 400 11.12 -22.25 -6.91
N LEU A 401 10.16 -21.60 -6.25
CA LEU A 401 9.19 -20.75 -6.93
C LEU A 401 9.84 -19.44 -7.38
N ASN A 402 9.36 -18.92 -8.49
CA ASN A 402 9.70 -17.62 -9.05
C ASN A 402 8.46 -16.72 -8.99
N LEU A 403 8.65 -15.43 -8.81
CA LEU A 403 7.57 -14.45 -8.97
C LEU A 403 7.82 -13.68 -10.26
N PRO A 404 7.03 -13.91 -11.32
CA PRO A 404 7.20 -13.19 -12.58
C PRO A 404 7.03 -11.69 -12.38
N PRO A 405 7.79 -10.84 -13.11
CA PRO A 405 7.74 -9.38 -12.94
C PRO A 405 6.34 -8.78 -13.09
N SER A 406 5.50 -9.34 -13.98
CA SER A 406 4.11 -8.93 -14.19
C SER A 406 3.20 -9.08 -12.95
N TYR A 407 3.53 -10.01 -12.06
CA TYR A 407 2.76 -10.26 -10.82
C TYR A 407 3.36 -9.60 -9.57
N LEU A 408 4.57 -9.06 -9.66
CA LEU A 408 5.30 -8.54 -8.49
C LEU A 408 4.52 -7.44 -7.77
N LEU A 409 3.96 -6.49 -8.52
CA LEU A 409 3.23 -5.38 -7.92
C LEU A 409 1.90 -5.84 -7.32
N ILE A 410 1.13 -6.66 -8.06
CA ILE A 410 -0.14 -7.20 -7.59
C ILE A 410 0.08 -7.97 -6.28
N HIS A 411 1.09 -8.85 -6.25
CA HIS A 411 1.46 -9.60 -5.05
C HIS A 411 1.80 -8.68 -3.87
N ARG A 412 2.60 -7.62 -4.12
CA ARG A 412 2.95 -6.64 -3.09
C ARG A 412 1.72 -5.92 -2.53
N VAL A 413 0.83 -5.47 -3.40
CA VAL A 413 -0.39 -4.74 -3.00
C VAL A 413 -1.32 -5.66 -2.22
N THR A 414 -1.52 -6.89 -2.68
CA THR A 414 -2.35 -7.89 -1.99
C THR A 414 -1.80 -8.19 -0.59
N LEU A 415 -0.49 -8.46 -0.46
CA LEU A 415 0.13 -8.68 0.85
C LEU A 415 0.02 -7.46 1.77
N SER A 416 0.16 -6.26 1.21
CA SER A 416 0.03 -5.02 1.98
C SER A 416 -1.39 -4.82 2.47
N THR A 417 -2.40 -5.08 1.63
CA THR A 417 -3.82 -5.02 2.02
C THR A 417 -4.14 -6.05 3.10
N ILE A 418 -3.71 -7.30 2.93
CA ILE A 418 -3.84 -8.34 3.97
C ILE A 418 -3.17 -7.89 5.28
N GLY A 419 -2.02 -7.23 5.20
CA GLY A 419 -1.35 -6.64 6.36
C GLY A 419 -2.23 -5.62 7.09
N VAL A 420 -2.95 -4.75 6.36
CA VAL A 420 -3.89 -3.79 6.94
C VAL A 420 -5.12 -4.48 7.53
N LEU A 421 -5.69 -5.49 6.85
CA LEU A 421 -6.77 -6.31 7.39
C LEU A 421 -6.38 -6.97 8.72
N CYS A 422 -5.14 -7.48 8.81
CA CYS A 422 -4.60 -8.04 10.05
C CYS A 422 -4.36 -6.98 11.15
N GLN A 423 -4.05 -5.73 10.78
CA GLN A 423 -3.93 -4.63 11.74
C GLN A 423 -5.29 -4.21 12.29
N LEU A 424 -6.31 -4.16 11.44
CA LEU A 424 -7.70 -3.95 11.81
C LEU A 424 -8.21 -5.09 12.72
N GLY A 425 -7.75 -6.31 12.53
CA GLY A 425 -8.33 -7.50 13.15
C GLY A 425 -9.74 -7.75 12.59
N ALA A 426 -9.94 -7.46 11.31
CA ALA A 426 -11.23 -7.46 10.66
C ALA A 426 -11.71 -8.87 10.30
N THR A 427 -13.00 -9.10 10.45
CA THR A 427 -13.72 -10.24 9.88
C THR A 427 -14.29 -9.81 8.54
N VAL A 428 -13.96 -10.55 7.48
CA VAL A 428 -14.23 -10.20 6.08
C VAL A 428 -14.78 -11.41 5.34
N ARG A 429 -15.74 -11.18 4.46
CA ARG A 429 -16.27 -12.16 3.49
C ARG A 429 -15.45 -12.08 2.21
N LEU A 430 -14.18 -12.49 2.29
CA LEU A 430 -13.26 -12.35 1.18
C LEU A 430 -13.70 -13.11 -0.05
N ARG A 431 -14.32 -14.29 0.14
CA ARG A 431 -14.78 -15.14 -0.95
C ARG A 431 -15.81 -14.43 -1.83
N GLU A 432 -16.77 -13.71 -1.26
CA GLU A 432 -17.77 -12.92 -2.00
C GLU A 432 -17.10 -11.86 -2.89
N GLU A 433 -16.07 -11.19 -2.41
CA GLU A 433 -15.34 -10.18 -3.20
C GLU A 433 -14.50 -10.81 -4.34
N LEU A 434 -13.97 -12.03 -4.11
CA LEU A 434 -13.26 -12.77 -5.16
C LEU A 434 -14.22 -13.25 -6.24
N GLU A 435 -15.39 -13.77 -5.86
CA GLU A 435 -16.46 -14.23 -6.77
C GLU A 435 -16.97 -13.05 -7.62
N ALA A 436 -17.19 -11.89 -7.01
CA ALA A 436 -17.72 -10.72 -7.70
C ALA A 436 -16.71 -10.01 -8.64
N TRP A 437 -15.43 -9.98 -8.27
CA TRP A 437 -14.49 -9.05 -8.91
C TRP A 437 -13.22 -9.66 -9.46
N LEU A 438 -12.90 -10.92 -9.14
CA LEU A 438 -11.63 -11.51 -9.59
C LEU A 438 -11.84 -12.39 -10.81
N PRO A 439 -11.36 -11.99 -12.00
CA PRO A 439 -11.49 -12.80 -13.21
C PRO A 439 -10.90 -14.20 -13.02
N GLY A 440 -11.57 -15.23 -13.53
CA GLY A 440 -11.15 -16.63 -13.44
C GLY A 440 -11.42 -17.32 -12.11
N PHE A 441 -11.95 -16.61 -11.10
CA PHE A 441 -12.28 -17.24 -9.81
C PHE A 441 -13.56 -18.06 -9.90
N LEU A 442 -14.59 -17.57 -10.57
CA LEU A 442 -15.78 -18.38 -10.95
C LEU A 442 -15.51 -19.18 -12.22
N PRO A 443 -16.07 -20.40 -12.36
CA PRO A 443 -16.08 -21.13 -13.62
C PRO A 443 -16.77 -20.30 -14.73
N GLU A 444 -16.30 -20.41 -15.98
CA GLU A 444 -16.84 -19.64 -17.10
C GLU A 444 -18.35 -19.84 -17.32
N ASP A 445 -18.84 -21.07 -17.12
CA ASP A 445 -20.27 -21.43 -17.23
C ASP A 445 -21.15 -20.79 -16.16
N VAL A 446 -20.58 -20.51 -14.98
CA VAL A 446 -21.28 -19.82 -13.87
C VAL A 446 -21.24 -18.31 -14.11
N ALA A 447 -20.09 -17.77 -14.49
CA ALA A 447 -19.93 -16.34 -14.78
C ALA A 447 -20.86 -15.88 -15.92
N GLU A 448 -20.92 -16.65 -17.04
CA GLU A 448 -21.84 -16.36 -18.14
C GLU A 448 -23.33 -16.42 -17.73
N SER A 449 -23.68 -17.30 -16.78
CA SER A 449 -25.06 -17.41 -16.28
C SER A 449 -25.43 -16.28 -15.32
N GLU A 450 -24.50 -15.79 -14.51
CA GLU A 450 -24.71 -14.64 -13.64
C GLU A 450 -24.81 -13.32 -14.42
N GLU A 451 -23.93 -13.07 -15.38
CA GLU A 451 -24.05 -11.92 -16.30
C GLU A 451 -25.39 -11.92 -17.07
N ALA A 452 -25.85 -13.09 -17.52
CA ALA A 452 -27.14 -13.20 -18.20
C ALA A 452 -28.32 -12.89 -17.26
N MET A 453 -28.26 -13.31 -16.00
CA MET A 453 -29.30 -13.02 -15.01
C MET A 453 -29.32 -11.55 -14.61
N GLU A 454 -28.15 -10.91 -14.43
CA GLU A 454 -28.07 -9.47 -14.12
C GLU A 454 -28.61 -8.59 -15.26
N VAL A 455 -28.35 -8.98 -16.51
CA VAL A 455 -28.91 -8.29 -17.67
C VAL A 455 -30.42 -8.43 -17.74
N GLU A 456 -30.96 -9.63 -17.44
CA GLU A 456 -32.42 -9.89 -17.44
C GLU A 456 -33.10 -9.12 -16.31
N GLU A 457 -32.50 -9.06 -15.12
CA GLU A 457 -33.01 -8.28 -13.97
C GLU A 457 -33.01 -6.78 -14.23
N ALA A 458 -31.91 -6.26 -14.84
CA ALA A 458 -31.81 -4.86 -15.22
C ALA A 458 -32.84 -4.46 -16.33
N GLU A 459 -33.15 -5.37 -17.26
CA GLU A 459 -34.19 -5.15 -18.28
C GLU A 459 -35.60 -5.20 -17.67
N GLU A 460 -35.87 -6.10 -16.70
CA GLU A 460 -37.14 -6.15 -15.98
C GLU A 460 -37.37 -4.91 -15.12
N LEU A 461 -36.33 -4.41 -14.43
CA LEU A 461 -36.41 -3.15 -13.68
C LEU A 461 -36.75 -1.95 -14.58
N LYS A 462 -36.06 -1.80 -15.68
CA LYS A 462 -36.34 -0.74 -16.66
C LYS A 462 -37.74 -0.86 -17.26
N ALA A 463 -38.21 -2.08 -17.52
CA ALA A 463 -39.56 -2.31 -18.02
C ALA A 463 -40.63 -1.97 -16.98
N THR A 464 -40.34 -2.20 -15.69
CA THR A 464 -41.25 -1.90 -14.57
C THR A 464 -41.34 -0.38 -14.32
N GLU A 465 -40.24 0.34 -14.41
CA GLU A 465 -40.22 1.79 -14.32
C GLU A 465 -40.96 2.47 -15.50
N ALA A 466 -40.80 1.95 -16.70
CA ALA A 466 -41.51 2.46 -17.88
C ALA A 466 -43.04 2.27 -17.82
N VAL A 467 -43.53 1.28 -17.08
CA VAL A 467 -44.96 1.01 -16.86
C VAL A 467 -45.54 1.88 -15.72
N GLY A 468 -44.69 2.32 -14.79
CA GLY A 468 -45.08 3.21 -13.69
C GLY A 468 -45.25 4.66 -14.07
N GLU A 469 -44.68 5.13 -15.20
CA GLU A 469 -44.79 6.49 -15.72
C GLU A 469 -45.91 6.69 -16.77
N ALA A 470 -46.65 5.67 -17.14
CA ALA A 470 -47.79 5.72 -18.08
C ALA A 470 -49.15 5.68 -17.36
#